data_9ba12b5cc46b15ee3c2e9e7132c5c517
#
_entry.id   9ba12b5cc46b15ee3c2e9e7132c5c517
#
_cell.length_a   1.000
_cell.length_b   1.000
_cell.length_c   1.000
_cell.angle_alpha   90.00
_cell.angle_beta   90.00
_cell.angle_gamma   90.00
#
_symmetry.space_group_name_H-M   'P 1'
#
loop_
_entity.id
_entity.type
_entity.pdbx_description
1 polymer ?
#
loop_
_entity_poly.entity_id
_entity_poly.type
_entity_poly.pdbx_seq_one_letter_code
_entity_poly.pdbx_strand_id
1 'polypeptide(L)'
;EMLKSIISKVTLMLAATAFVVGAWGTSASANSMMKTHLVIQVSTDDPRTQMIALNNAVNVQKAIPGAVVEIVAYGPGLGMLTGKSKQKDRVMSMALSEGISFSACGNTMKKVAKKSGKMPALIDGVKVVPAGVTRIMELQANGYAYVRP
;
A
#
# COMPACT_ATOMS: atom_id res chain seq x y z
N GLU A 1 75.37 28.46 -11.51
CA GLU A 1 74.85 27.72 -10.38
C GLU A 1 73.52 28.30 -9.77
N MET A 2 73.34 29.63 -9.86
CA MET A 2 72.09 30.24 -9.35
C MET A 2 70.83 29.93 -10.16
N LEU A 3 70.92 29.66 -11.47
CA LEU A 3 69.81 29.39 -12.37
C LEU A 3 69.19 28.00 -12.14
N LYS A 4 70.03 27.05 -11.75
CA LYS A 4 69.53 25.66 -11.42
C LYS A 4 68.80 25.58 -10.13
N SER A 5 69.05 26.49 -9.18
CA SER A 5 68.36 26.53 -7.89
C SER A 5 66.93 27.14 -7.95
N ILE A 6 66.69 28.00 -8.94
CA ILE A 6 65.40 28.65 -9.14
C ILE A 6 64.41 27.71 -9.83
N ILE A 7 64.88 26.88 -10.77
CA ILE A 7 64.03 25.91 -11.49
C ILE A 7 63.62 24.80 -10.61
N SER A 8 64.41 24.35 -9.61
CA SER A 8 64.07 23.31 -8.69
C SER A 8 63.00 23.72 -7.65
N LYS A 9 62.87 25.01 -7.36
CA LYS A 9 61.88 25.52 -6.39
C LYS A 9 60.52 25.87 -7.00
N VAL A 10 60.48 26.07 -8.33
CA VAL A 10 59.24 26.36 -9.05
C VAL A 10 58.49 25.07 -9.43
N THR A 11 59.19 23.95 -9.55
CA THR A 11 58.58 22.67 -9.90
C THR A 11 57.90 21.98 -8.72
N LEU A 12 58.13 22.45 -7.48
CA LEU A 12 57.56 21.83 -6.27
C LEU A 12 56.29 22.53 -5.74
N MET A 13 55.87 23.63 -6.38
CA MET A 13 54.67 24.37 -5.98
C MET A 13 53.45 24.21 -6.91
N LEU A 14 53.55 23.35 -7.93
CA LEU A 14 52.47 23.10 -8.90
C LEU A 14 51.81 21.74 -8.78
N ALA A 15 52.08 21.01 -7.69
CA ALA A 15 51.53 19.67 -7.51
C ALA A 15 50.52 19.55 -6.33
N ALA A 16 50.01 20.67 -5.81
CA ALA A 16 49.13 20.62 -4.64
C ALA A 16 47.76 21.31 -4.83
N THR A 17 47.31 21.53 -6.08
CA THR A 17 45.97 22.12 -6.32
C THR A 17 45.17 21.37 -7.36
N ALA A 18 45.13 20.07 -7.24
CA ALA A 18 44.21 19.28 -8.05
C ALA A 18 43.72 18.09 -7.20
N PHE A 19 42.77 18.28 -6.36
CA PHE A 19 41.82 17.22 -5.93
C PHE A 19 40.84 17.75 -4.87
N VAL A 20 40.12 18.83 -5.19
CA VAL A 20 38.83 19.11 -4.55
C VAL A 20 37.86 19.47 -5.66
N VAL A 21 37.62 18.55 -6.58
CA VAL A 21 36.46 18.62 -7.46
C VAL A 21 35.60 17.44 -7.13
N GLY A 22 34.63 17.75 -6.26
CA GLY A 22 33.31 17.23 -6.50
C GLY A 22 33.05 15.80 -6.17
N ALA A 23 32.93 15.48 -4.94
CA ALA A 23 31.83 14.59 -4.56
C ALA A 23 30.57 15.45 -4.28
N TRP A 24 30.18 16.27 -5.25
CA TRP A 24 28.77 16.65 -5.35
C TRP A 24 28.10 15.44 -5.97
N GLY A 25 27.90 14.44 -5.10
CA GLY A 25 27.00 13.35 -5.40
C GLY A 25 25.71 13.98 -5.86
N THR A 26 25.45 13.92 -7.14
CA THR A 26 24.09 13.95 -7.63
C THR A 26 23.38 12.84 -6.86
N SER A 27 22.72 13.21 -5.77
CA SER A 27 21.62 12.42 -5.26
C SER A 27 20.66 12.34 -6.44
N ALA A 28 20.88 11.33 -7.30
CA ALA A 28 19.83 10.84 -8.15
C ALA A 28 18.73 10.52 -7.16
N SER A 29 17.82 11.47 -7.01
CA SER A 29 16.53 11.23 -6.39
C SER A 29 15.97 10.10 -7.24
N ALA A 30 16.23 8.87 -6.80
CA ALA A 30 15.45 7.74 -7.22
C ALA A 30 14.04 8.12 -6.79
N ASN A 31 13.36 8.80 -7.69
CA ASN A 31 11.90 8.89 -7.67
C ASN A 31 11.44 7.46 -7.99
N SER A 32 11.77 6.56 -7.05
CA SER A 32 11.10 5.30 -6.91
C SER A 32 9.65 5.70 -6.84
N MET A 33 8.89 5.43 -7.91
CA MET A 33 7.44 5.44 -7.89
C MET A 33 7.05 4.48 -6.78
N MET A 34 7.04 4.97 -5.56
CA MET A 34 6.55 4.21 -4.41
C MET A 34 5.12 3.85 -4.78
N LYS A 35 4.91 2.58 -5.12
CA LYS A 35 3.55 2.06 -5.26
C LYS A 35 2.87 2.40 -3.95
N THR A 36 1.97 3.36 -3.99
CA THR A 36 1.20 3.70 -2.80
C THR A 36 0.26 2.54 -2.52
N HIS A 37 0.44 1.93 -1.37
CA HIS A 37 -0.37 0.81 -0.92
C HIS A 37 -1.30 1.31 0.18
N LEU A 38 -2.57 0.97 0.09
CA LEU A 38 -3.59 1.39 1.05
C LEU A 38 -4.36 0.18 1.56
N VAL A 39 -4.53 0.06 2.87
CA VAL A 39 -5.51 -0.83 3.47
C VAL A 39 -6.68 -0.02 4.00
N ILE A 40 -7.89 -0.41 3.61
CA ILE A 40 -9.15 0.19 4.09
C ILE A 40 -9.85 -0.82 5.01
N GLN A 41 -10.08 -0.42 6.25
CA GLN A 41 -10.83 -1.22 7.22
C GLN A 41 -12.32 -0.99 7.06
N VAL A 42 -13.11 -2.08 7.01
CA VAL A 42 -14.57 -2.03 7.09
C VAL A 42 -15.03 -2.95 8.22
N SER A 43 -15.53 -2.35 9.31
CA SER A 43 -16.00 -3.08 10.50
C SER A 43 -17.45 -2.76 10.88
N THR A 44 -18.20 -2.11 9.99
CA THR A 44 -19.60 -1.70 10.20
C THR A 44 -20.51 -2.25 9.12
N ASP A 45 -21.78 -2.44 9.46
CA ASP A 45 -22.87 -2.78 8.53
C ASP A 45 -23.59 -1.55 7.96
N ASP A 46 -23.17 -0.33 8.33
CA ASP A 46 -23.71 0.90 7.77
C ASP A 46 -23.44 0.99 6.26
N PRO A 47 -24.50 1.00 5.41
CA PRO A 47 -24.33 0.99 3.96
C PRO A 47 -23.61 2.24 3.42
N ARG A 48 -23.76 3.38 4.10
CA ARG A 48 -23.11 4.63 3.70
C ARG A 48 -21.60 4.56 3.90
N THR A 49 -21.16 4.09 5.06
CA THR A 49 -19.75 3.90 5.36
C THR A 49 -19.14 2.85 4.42
N GLN A 50 -19.83 1.76 4.14
CA GLN A 50 -19.39 0.76 3.17
C GLN A 50 -19.20 1.36 1.76
N MET A 51 -20.15 2.20 1.33
CA MET A 51 -20.07 2.89 0.04
C MET A 51 -18.89 3.88 0.01
N ILE A 52 -18.62 4.58 1.12
CA ILE A 52 -17.45 5.48 1.24
C ILE A 52 -16.15 4.69 1.09
N ALA A 53 -16.04 3.53 1.72
CA ALA A 53 -14.86 2.66 1.58
C ALA A 53 -14.60 2.28 0.11
N LEU A 54 -15.64 1.87 -0.62
CA LEU A 54 -15.54 1.54 -2.04
C LEU A 54 -15.17 2.77 -2.90
N ASN A 55 -15.74 3.94 -2.60
CA ASN A 55 -15.41 5.19 -3.29
C ASN A 55 -13.95 5.58 -3.05
N ASN A 56 -13.47 5.46 -1.81
CA ASN A 56 -12.08 5.78 -1.47
C ASN A 56 -11.10 4.91 -2.24
N ALA A 57 -11.36 3.61 -2.37
CA ALA A 57 -10.51 2.71 -3.15
C ALA A 57 -10.39 3.16 -4.62
N VAL A 58 -11.52 3.46 -5.26
CA VAL A 58 -11.54 3.94 -6.66
C VAL A 58 -10.86 5.31 -6.80
N ASN A 59 -11.12 6.22 -5.87
CA ASN A 59 -10.55 7.57 -5.92
C ASN A 59 -9.02 7.56 -5.75
N VAL A 60 -8.50 6.69 -4.87
CA VAL A 60 -7.06 6.52 -4.71
C VAL A 60 -6.41 6.01 -5.99
N GLN A 61 -6.99 5.01 -6.66
CA GLN A 61 -6.45 4.52 -7.93
C GLN A 61 -6.50 5.57 -9.04
N LYS A 62 -7.55 6.40 -9.08
CA LYS A 62 -7.65 7.51 -10.04
C LYS A 62 -6.60 8.59 -9.78
N ALA A 63 -6.36 8.91 -8.51
CA ALA A 63 -5.41 9.94 -8.10
C ALA A 63 -3.94 9.49 -8.20
N ILE A 64 -3.68 8.21 -7.97
CA ILE A 64 -2.33 7.63 -7.90
C ILE A 64 -2.30 6.40 -8.82
N PRO A 65 -1.90 6.54 -10.08
CA PRO A 65 -1.79 5.43 -11.02
C PRO A 65 -0.90 4.32 -10.47
N GLY A 66 -1.39 3.08 -10.51
CA GLY A 66 -0.68 1.91 -9.98
C GLY A 66 -0.80 1.72 -8.46
N ALA A 67 -1.62 2.52 -7.76
CA ALA A 67 -1.93 2.28 -6.35
C ALA A 67 -2.60 0.92 -6.16
N VAL A 68 -2.19 0.22 -5.08
CA VAL A 68 -2.77 -1.05 -4.66
C VAL A 68 -3.60 -0.84 -3.41
N VAL A 69 -4.85 -1.28 -3.44
CA VAL A 69 -5.79 -1.12 -2.32
C VAL A 69 -6.30 -2.49 -1.89
N GLU A 70 -6.20 -2.80 -0.60
CA GLU A 70 -6.86 -3.95 -0.01
C GLU A 70 -7.93 -3.48 0.98
N ILE A 71 -9.17 -3.93 0.78
CA ILE A 71 -10.29 -3.67 1.68
C ILE A 71 -10.46 -4.90 2.58
N VAL A 72 -10.25 -4.72 3.89
CA VAL A 72 -10.36 -5.78 4.89
C VAL A 72 -11.63 -5.60 5.68
N ALA A 73 -12.56 -6.57 5.57
CA ALA A 73 -13.84 -6.54 6.27
C ALA A 73 -13.92 -7.60 7.36
N TYR A 74 -14.36 -7.19 8.55
CA TYR A 74 -14.57 -8.07 9.70
C TYR A 74 -15.74 -7.58 10.57
N GLY A 75 -16.15 -8.40 11.55
CA GLY A 75 -17.30 -8.06 12.37
C GLY A 75 -18.55 -7.79 11.52
N PRO A 76 -19.35 -6.75 11.84
CA PRO A 76 -20.50 -6.38 11.03
C PRO A 76 -20.17 -6.05 9.57
N GLY A 77 -18.96 -5.54 9.31
CA GLY A 77 -18.49 -5.21 7.95
C GLY A 77 -18.40 -6.40 7.00
N LEU A 78 -18.29 -7.63 7.53
CA LEU A 78 -18.28 -8.83 6.70
C LEU A 78 -19.49 -8.91 5.76
N GLY A 79 -20.63 -8.38 6.17
CA GLY A 79 -21.86 -8.38 5.36
C GLY A 79 -21.69 -7.75 3.99
N MET A 80 -20.80 -6.75 3.84
CA MET A 80 -20.48 -6.12 2.56
C MET A 80 -19.93 -7.11 1.53
N LEU A 81 -19.21 -8.13 1.97
CA LEU A 81 -18.51 -9.10 1.12
C LEU A 81 -19.33 -10.39 0.87
N THR A 82 -20.58 -10.44 1.31
CA THR A 82 -21.42 -11.62 1.12
C THR A 82 -22.36 -11.48 -0.07
N GLY A 83 -22.85 -12.62 -0.60
CA GLY A 83 -23.81 -12.63 -1.71
C GLY A 83 -25.14 -11.91 -1.43
N LYS A 84 -25.43 -11.55 -0.16
CA LYS A 84 -26.62 -10.78 0.25
C LYS A 84 -26.37 -9.26 0.33
N SER A 85 -25.13 -8.82 0.06
CA SER A 85 -24.76 -7.42 0.11
C SER A 85 -25.51 -6.58 -0.93
N LYS A 86 -25.96 -5.39 -0.53
CA LYS A 86 -26.46 -4.37 -1.48
C LYS A 86 -25.36 -3.87 -2.41
N GLN A 87 -24.10 -4.04 -2.05
CA GLN A 87 -22.92 -3.66 -2.83
C GLN A 87 -22.35 -4.81 -3.66
N LYS A 88 -23.04 -5.95 -3.75
CA LYS A 88 -22.55 -7.19 -4.36
C LYS A 88 -21.93 -6.98 -5.74
N ASP A 89 -22.68 -6.38 -6.65
CA ASP A 89 -22.24 -6.22 -8.06
C ASP A 89 -21.03 -5.28 -8.16
N ARG A 90 -21.01 -4.26 -7.32
CA ARG A 90 -19.89 -3.33 -7.25
C ARG A 90 -18.63 -3.99 -6.68
N VAL A 91 -18.76 -4.71 -5.57
CA VAL A 91 -17.64 -5.46 -4.98
C VAL A 91 -17.09 -6.48 -5.98
N MET A 92 -17.95 -7.23 -6.65
CA MET A 92 -17.57 -8.20 -7.67
C MET A 92 -16.80 -7.53 -8.82
N SER A 93 -17.33 -6.45 -9.37
CA SER A 93 -16.66 -5.68 -10.44
C SER A 93 -15.29 -5.17 -10.00
N MET A 94 -15.18 -4.64 -8.78
CA MET A 94 -13.91 -4.14 -8.24
C MET A 94 -12.92 -5.27 -7.92
N ALA A 95 -13.39 -6.42 -7.46
CA ALA A 95 -12.54 -7.59 -7.17
C ALA A 95 -11.90 -8.18 -8.44
N LEU A 96 -12.50 -7.95 -9.60
CA LEU A 96 -11.99 -8.34 -10.91
C LEU A 96 -11.09 -7.26 -11.54
N SER A 97 -11.05 -6.06 -10.97
CA SER A 97 -10.20 -4.97 -11.46
C SER A 97 -8.78 -5.11 -10.92
N GLU A 98 -7.81 -4.62 -11.69
CA GLU A 98 -6.42 -4.59 -11.24
C GLU A 98 -6.23 -3.59 -10.09
N GLY A 99 -5.45 -4.00 -9.09
CA GLY A 99 -5.03 -3.13 -7.98
C GLY A 99 -6.03 -2.99 -6.83
N ILE A 100 -7.24 -3.56 -6.90
CA ILE A 100 -8.18 -3.61 -5.77
C ILE A 100 -8.42 -5.06 -5.36
N SER A 101 -8.34 -5.33 -4.06
CA SER A 101 -8.63 -6.65 -3.50
C SER A 101 -9.47 -6.55 -2.24
N PHE A 102 -10.17 -7.65 -1.92
CA PHE A 102 -11.05 -7.75 -0.76
C PHE A 102 -10.67 -8.95 0.09
N SER A 103 -10.60 -8.75 1.41
CA SER A 103 -10.28 -9.78 2.38
C SER A 103 -11.37 -9.89 3.45
N ALA A 104 -11.98 -11.07 3.54
CA ALA A 104 -12.96 -11.42 4.54
C ALA A 104 -12.31 -12.10 5.75
N CYS A 105 -12.65 -11.66 6.95
CA CYS A 105 -12.13 -12.23 8.19
C CYS A 105 -12.72 -13.63 8.48
N GLY A 106 -11.87 -14.66 8.44
CA GLY A 106 -12.25 -16.05 8.73
C GLY A 106 -12.80 -16.25 10.15
N ASN A 107 -12.27 -15.55 11.15
CA ASN A 107 -12.80 -15.59 12.50
C ASN A 107 -14.24 -15.07 12.57
N THR A 108 -14.54 -13.99 11.84
CA THR A 108 -15.91 -13.47 11.73
C THR A 108 -16.82 -14.46 11.00
N MET A 109 -16.36 -15.06 9.91
CA MET A 109 -17.10 -16.07 9.15
C MET A 109 -17.47 -17.27 10.03
N LYS A 110 -16.53 -17.80 10.81
CA LYS A 110 -16.75 -18.88 11.76
C LYS A 110 -17.78 -18.50 12.82
N LYS A 111 -17.73 -17.26 13.33
CA LYS A 111 -18.69 -16.75 14.31
C LYS A 111 -20.10 -16.65 13.71
N VAL A 112 -20.22 -16.20 12.47
CA VAL A 112 -21.50 -16.17 11.73
C VAL A 112 -22.02 -17.59 11.53
N ALA A 113 -21.18 -18.51 11.05
CA ALA A 113 -21.55 -19.91 10.86
C ALA A 113 -22.05 -20.58 12.13
N LYS A 114 -21.40 -20.31 13.26
CA LYS A 114 -21.81 -20.84 14.59
C LYS A 114 -23.19 -20.35 15.00
N LYS A 115 -23.57 -19.11 14.62
CA LYS A 115 -24.89 -18.54 14.93
C LYS A 115 -25.98 -18.97 13.96
N SER A 116 -25.68 -19.09 12.67
CA SER A 116 -26.65 -19.32 11.61
C SER A 116 -26.69 -20.78 11.12
N GLY A 117 -25.80 -21.64 11.62
CA GLY A 117 -25.65 -23.03 11.17
C GLY A 117 -24.99 -23.17 9.80
N LYS A 118 -24.63 -22.07 9.12
CA LYS A 118 -24.09 -22.08 7.76
C LYS A 118 -22.98 -21.05 7.56
N MET A 119 -21.92 -21.48 6.89
CA MET A 119 -20.85 -20.55 6.48
C MET A 119 -21.41 -19.51 5.50
N PRO A 120 -21.11 -18.20 5.69
CA PRO A 120 -21.56 -17.17 4.76
C PRO A 120 -20.90 -17.36 3.39
N ALA A 121 -21.72 -17.35 2.33
CA ALA A 121 -21.21 -17.35 0.96
C ALA A 121 -20.65 -15.97 0.62
N LEU A 122 -19.40 -15.93 0.18
CA LEU A 122 -18.74 -14.70 -0.22
C LEU A 122 -19.00 -14.40 -1.71
N ILE A 123 -18.81 -13.13 -2.07
CA ILE A 123 -18.79 -12.67 -3.46
C ILE A 123 -17.54 -13.23 -4.14
N ASP A 124 -17.65 -13.58 -5.42
CA ASP A 124 -16.53 -14.08 -6.21
C ASP A 124 -15.37 -13.07 -6.24
N GLY A 125 -14.14 -13.57 -6.10
CA GLY A 125 -12.94 -12.76 -6.03
C GLY A 125 -12.57 -12.25 -4.62
N VAL A 126 -13.44 -12.42 -3.63
CA VAL A 126 -13.12 -12.11 -2.22
C VAL A 126 -12.24 -13.21 -1.62
N LYS A 127 -11.13 -12.82 -1.01
CA LYS A 127 -10.20 -13.73 -0.32
C LYS A 127 -10.60 -13.90 1.14
N VAL A 128 -10.30 -15.06 1.71
CA VAL A 128 -10.44 -15.29 3.16
C VAL A 128 -9.08 -15.17 3.81
N VAL A 129 -8.99 -14.36 4.87
CA VAL A 129 -7.81 -14.26 5.73
C VAL A 129 -8.15 -14.81 7.13
N PRO A 130 -7.19 -15.40 7.86
CA PRO A 130 -7.47 -15.99 9.17
C PRO A 130 -8.12 -15.01 10.15
N ALA A 131 -7.59 -13.79 10.24
CA ALA A 131 -8.09 -12.73 11.10
C ALA A 131 -7.92 -11.37 10.43
N GLY A 132 -9.00 -10.57 10.37
CA GLY A 132 -8.99 -9.27 9.67
C GLY A 132 -8.01 -8.27 10.28
N VAL A 133 -7.98 -8.15 11.62
CA VAL A 133 -7.06 -7.20 12.30
C VAL A 133 -5.60 -7.61 12.10
N THR A 134 -5.28 -8.91 12.19
CA THR A 134 -3.92 -9.41 11.91
C THR A 134 -3.52 -9.09 10.48
N ARG A 135 -4.44 -9.27 9.52
CA ARG A 135 -4.17 -8.89 8.11
C ARG A 135 -3.87 -7.42 7.96
N ILE A 136 -4.59 -6.54 8.64
CA ILE A 136 -4.31 -5.10 8.63
C ILE A 136 -2.92 -4.80 9.19
N MET A 137 -2.53 -5.45 10.29
CA MET A 137 -1.18 -5.30 10.88
C MET A 137 -0.09 -5.76 9.91
N GLU A 138 -0.27 -6.90 9.25
CA GLU A 138 0.66 -7.40 8.23
C GLU A 138 0.83 -6.41 7.07
N LEU A 139 -0.28 -5.86 6.57
CA LEU A 139 -0.26 -4.89 5.49
C LEU A 139 0.46 -3.60 5.90
N GLN A 140 0.19 -3.09 7.11
CA GLN A 140 0.88 -1.91 7.63
C GLN A 140 2.38 -2.16 7.82
N ALA A 141 2.78 -3.34 8.30
CA ALA A 141 4.18 -3.74 8.40
C ALA A 141 4.87 -3.80 7.01
N ASN A 142 4.09 -4.05 5.95
CA ASN A 142 4.54 -4.04 4.56
C ASN A 142 4.37 -2.68 3.87
N GLY A 143 4.23 -1.59 4.63
CA GLY A 143 4.22 -0.23 4.11
C GLY A 143 2.87 0.27 3.58
N TYR A 144 1.77 -0.42 3.87
CA TYR A 144 0.43 0.06 3.54
C TYR A 144 0.03 1.23 4.46
N ALA A 145 -0.43 2.33 3.87
CA ALA A 145 -1.19 3.33 4.61
C ALA A 145 -2.52 2.73 5.09
N TYR A 146 -3.06 3.25 6.17
CA TYR A 146 -4.31 2.74 6.77
C TYR A 146 -5.39 3.81 6.80
N VAL A 147 -6.59 3.43 6.39
CA VAL A 147 -7.80 4.28 6.47
C VAL A 147 -8.98 3.46 7.00
N ARG A 148 -9.76 4.10 7.86
CA ARG A 148 -11.07 3.64 8.30
C ARG A 148 -12.09 4.74 8.03
N PRO A 149 -13.02 4.56 7.09
CA PRO A 149 -14.09 5.51 6.80
C PRO A 149 -15.07 5.66 7.95
#